data_7a145177242a09912c897e3ce94dd579
#
_entry.id   7a145177242a09912c897e3ce94dd579
#
_cell.length_a   1.000
_cell.length_b   1.000
_cell.length_c   1.000
_cell.angle_alpha   90.00
_cell.angle_beta   90.00
_cell.angle_gamma   90.00
#
_symmetry.space_group_name_H-M   'P 1'
#
loop_
_entity.id
_entity.type
_entity.pdbx_description
1 polymer ?
#
loop_
_entity_poly.entity_id
_entity_poly.type
_entity_poly.pdbx_seq_one_letter_code
_entity_poly.pdbx_strand_id
1 'polypeptide(L)'
;MASRFWRFSHPTLDMKIRQLLPLVLLFSLFAVADDVPEALRPPKGSQVAIVVFEDLQCPDCRRAAPLVAEAGRTYKIPVVRHDFPLPMHNWSYQAAIFARYFDSHSKALGTAFRDYCFEHQLEILPDNLRSFAERFATEHKVELPFVVDPNGMLAAEVNADKELGKNLHIDHTPTIWVVSNKHSGKPFVEVVDRSQLYALIDSMKKE
;
A
#
# COMPACT_ATOMS: atom_id res chain seq x y z
N MET A 1 -50.94 82.60 -43.07
CA MET A 1 -49.66 82.20 -42.48
C MET A 1 -49.92 81.00 -41.63
N ALA A 2 -49.48 79.84 -42.08
CA ALA A 2 -49.84 78.55 -41.44
C ALA A 2 -48.73 78.07 -40.50
N SER A 3 -49.05 77.82 -39.28
CA SER A 3 -48.14 77.16 -38.35
C SER A 3 -48.57 75.66 -38.15
N ARG A 4 -47.76 74.80 -38.65
CA ARG A 4 -47.95 73.31 -38.55
C ARG A 4 -47.55 72.84 -37.11
N PHE A 5 -48.50 72.31 -36.37
CA PHE A 5 -48.25 71.60 -35.12
C PHE A 5 -47.80 70.14 -35.48
N TRP A 6 -46.63 69.82 -35.03
CA TRP A 6 -46.14 68.44 -35.08
C TRP A 6 -46.63 67.71 -33.82
N ARG A 7 -47.40 66.64 -34.01
CA ARG A 7 -47.76 65.67 -33.00
C ARG A 7 -46.65 64.66 -32.85
N PHE A 8 -46.01 64.61 -31.73
CA PHE A 8 -45.13 63.49 -31.38
C PHE A 8 -45.98 62.39 -30.78
N SER A 9 -46.06 61.25 -31.53
CA SER A 9 -46.61 59.98 -31.02
C SER A 9 -45.52 59.32 -30.16
N HIS A 10 -45.81 59.11 -28.89
CA HIS A 10 -44.95 58.26 -28.05
C HIS A 10 -45.31 56.81 -28.33
N PRO A 11 -44.32 55.94 -28.65
CA PRO A 11 -44.57 54.51 -28.67
C PRO A 11 -44.62 54.00 -27.22
N THR A 12 -45.74 53.38 -26.85
CA THR A 12 -45.88 52.58 -25.59
C THR A 12 -44.93 51.40 -25.67
N LEU A 13 -43.93 51.41 -24.78
CA LEU A 13 -43.02 50.27 -24.60
C LEU A 13 -43.77 49.16 -23.89
N ASP A 14 -44.12 48.16 -24.62
CA ASP A 14 -44.71 46.92 -24.10
C ASP A 14 -43.62 46.14 -23.37
N MET A 15 -43.58 46.29 -22.09
CA MET A 15 -42.58 45.66 -21.21
C MET A 15 -42.98 44.21 -20.94
N LYS A 16 -42.65 43.34 -21.88
CA LYS A 16 -42.75 41.90 -21.65
C LYS A 16 -41.82 41.51 -20.50
N ILE A 17 -42.43 41.19 -19.37
CA ILE A 17 -41.75 40.60 -18.22
C ILE A 17 -41.13 39.31 -18.66
N ARG A 18 -39.82 39.33 -18.97
CA ARG A 18 -39.01 38.13 -19.13
C ARG A 18 -38.89 37.47 -17.75
N GLN A 19 -39.58 36.35 -17.60
CA GLN A 19 -39.41 35.46 -16.49
C GLN A 19 -37.93 35.08 -16.37
N LEU A 20 -37.25 35.63 -15.39
CA LEU A 20 -35.95 35.19 -14.93
C LEU A 20 -36.13 33.81 -14.28
N LEU A 21 -35.88 32.76 -15.04
CA LEU A 21 -35.66 31.43 -14.44
C LEU A 21 -34.46 31.57 -13.48
N PRO A 22 -34.59 31.15 -12.21
CA PRO A 22 -33.44 31.05 -11.35
C PRO A 22 -32.55 29.93 -11.92
N LEU A 23 -31.36 30.29 -12.38
CA LEU A 23 -30.29 29.35 -12.68
C LEU A 23 -29.89 28.68 -11.35
N VAL A 24 -30.52 27.55 -11.08
CA VAL A 24 -30.13 26.68 -9.97
C VAL A 24 -28.76 26.12 -10.34
N LEU A 25 -27.70 26.75 -9.85
CA LEU A 25 -26.36 26.17 -9.85
C LEU A 25 -26.42 24.89 -9.02
N LEU A 26 -26.56 23.77 -9.68
CA LEU A 26 -26.26 22.46 -9.12
C LEU A 26 -24.76 22.44 -8.82
N PHE A 27 -24.40 22.84 -7.61
CA PHE A 27 -23.12 22.53 -7.02
C PHE A 27 -23.12 20.99 -6.84
N SER A 28 -22.63 20.30 -7.85
CA SER A 28 -22.26 18.90 -7.70
C SER A 28 -21.20 18.86 -6.61
N LEU A 29 -21.61 18.51 -5.38
CA LEU A 29 -20.68 18.03 -4.36
C LEU A 29 -20.03 16.77 -4.95
N PHE A 30 -18.90 16.95 -5.63
CA PHE A 30 -17.95 15.86 -5.78
C PHE A 30 -17.52 15.53 -4.35
N ALA A 31 -18.14 14.50 -3.78
CA ALA A 31 -17.55 13.80 -2.66
C ALA A 31 -16.16 13.36 -3.16
N VAL A 32 -15.12 14.03 -2.70
CA VAL A 32 -13.75 13.50 -2.80
C VAL A 32 -13.82 12.24 -1.94
N ALA A 33 -14.10 11.11 -2.56
CA ALA A 33 -13.83 9.84 -1.93
C ALA A 33 -12.33 9.88 -1.66
N ASP A 34 -11.93 9.87 -0.39
CA ASP A 34 -10.54 9.68 0.00
C ASP A 34 -10.08 8.42 -0.71
N ASP A 35 -9.25 8.60 -1.75
CA ASP A 35 -8.85 7.49 -2.60
C ASP A 35 -7.83 6.67 -1.81
N VAL A 36 -8.30 5.56 -1.22
CA VAL A 36 -7.47 4.65 -0.46
C VAL A 36 -6.29 4.22 -1.34
N PRO A 37 -5.05 4.44 -0.91
CA PRO A 37 -3.89 4.00 -1.67
C PRO A 37 -4.01 2.52 -2.06
N GLU A 38 -3.68 2.16 -3.29
CA GLU A 38 -3.84 0.79 -3.77
C GLU A 38 -3.08 -0.23 -2.90
N ALA A 39 -1.93 0.17 -2.38
CA ALA A 39 -1.15 -0.64 -1.44
C ALA A 39 -1.87 -0.95 -0.12
N LEU A 40 -2.87 -0.14 0.24
CA LEU A 40 -3.72 -0.34 1.41
C LEU A 40 -5.09 -0.94 1.05
N ARG A 41 -5.14 -1.66 -0.07
CA ARG A 41 -6.31 -2.46 -0.48
C ARG A 41 -5.96 -3.94 -0.45
N PRO A 42 -6.91 -4.80 -0.06
CA PRO A 42 -6.70 -6.24 -0.19
C PRO A 42 -6.45 -6.63 -1.66
N PRO A 43 -5.60 -7.64 -1.90
CA PRO A 43 -5.40 -8.19 -3.24
C PRO A 43 -6.73 -8.65 -3.87
N LYS A 44 -6.78 -8.63 -5.20
CA LYS A 44 -7.96 -9.04 -5.97
C LYS A 44 -8.44 -10.42 -5.53
N GLY A 45 -9.72 -10.53 -5.21
CA GLY A 45 -10.36 -11.76 -4.74
C GLY A 45 -10.37 -11.93 -3.21
N SER A 46 -9.74 -11.02 -2.47
CA SER A 46 -9.76 -11.03 -1.00
C SER A 46 -10.56 -9.84 -0.47
N GLN A 47 -11.33 -10.07 0.61
CA GLN A 47 -12.07 -8.98 1.28
C GLN A 47 -11.20 -8.26 2.31
N VAL A 48 -10.35 -9.00 2.99
CA VAL A 48 -9.45 -8.51 4.05
C VAL A 48 -8.06 -9.05 3.77
N ALA A 49 -7.04 -8.27 4.10
CA ALA A 49 -5.64 -8.69 4.06
C ALA A 49 -4.85 -8.04 5.19
N ILE A 50 -3.67 -8.58 5.46
CA ILE A 50 -2.64 -7.92 6.27
C ILE A 50 -1.62 -7.34 5.30
N VAL A 51 -1.30 -6.06 5.44
CA VAL A 51 -0.20 -5.39 4.73
C VAL A 51 0.89 -5.08 5.73
N VAL A 52 2.13 -5.46 5.45
CA VAL A 52 3.26 -5.20 6.33
C VAL A 52 4.43 -4.59 5.55
N PHE A 53 4.97 -3.50 6.07
CA PHE A 53 6.25 -2.95 5.67
C PHE A 53 7.29 -3.41 6.67
N GLU A 54 8.29 -4.13 6.18
CA GLU A 54 9.25 -4.83 7.04
C GLU A 54 10.69 -4.67 6.57
N ASP A 55 11.58 -4.81 7.52
CA ASP A 55 13.02 -4.81 7.31
C ASP A 55 13.59 -6.13 7.85
N LEU A 56 14.28 -6.87 7.00
CA LEU A 56 14.79 -8.21 7.35
C LEU A 56 15.86 -8.20 8.44
N GLN A 57 16.49 -7.06 8.71
CA GLN A 57 17.46 -6.88 9.79
C GLN A 57 16.84 -6.25 11.05
N CYS A 58 15.58 -5.79 11.00
CA CYS A 58 14.92 -5.19 12.14
C CYS A 58 14.53 -6.26 13.19
N PRO A 59 15.02 -6.16 14.46
CA PRO A 59 14.68 -7.13 15.49
C PRO A 59 13.19 -7.16 15.83
N ASP A 60 12.50 -6.03 15.65
CA ASP A 60 11.06 -5.96 15.91
C ASP A 60 10.24 -6.62 14.81
N CYS A 61 10.69 -6.54 13.55
CA CYS A 61 10.11 -7.31 12.43
C CYS A 61 10.23 -8.82 12.70
N ARG A 62 11.40 -9.29 13.15
CA ARG A 62 11.60 -10.69 13.54
C ARG A 62 10.60 -11.14 14.61
N ARG A 63 10.31 -10.29 15.61
CA ARG A 63 9.34 -10.61 16.66
C ARG A 63 7.90 -10.61 16.16
N ALA A 64 7.58 -9.77 15.18
CA ALA A 64 6.24 -9.64 14.62
C ALA A 64 5.91 -10.73 13.57
N ALA A 65 6.89 -11.16 12.80
CA ALA A 65 6.71 -12.06 11.66
C ALA A 65 5.92 -13.34 11.98
N PRO A 66 6.19 -14.09 13.07
CA PRO A 66 5.43 -15.28 13.41
C PRO A 66 3.95 -15.00 13.67
N LEU A 67 3.63 -13.89 14.36
CA LEU A 67 2.26 -13.48 14.66
C LEU A 67 1.50 -13.13 13.38
N VAL A 68 2.12 -12.35 12.49
CA VAL A 68 1.53 -11.96 11.20
C VAL A 68 1.27 -13.19 10.33
N ALA A 69 2.25 -14.10 10.24
CA ALA A 69 2.13 -15.34 9.48
C ALA A 69 1.01 -16.24 10.04
N GLU A 70 0.92 -16.38 11.37
CA GLU A 70 -0.12 -17.17 12.03
C GLU A 70 -1.51 -16.57 11.80
N ALA A 71 -1.65 -15.26 11.92
CA ALA A 71 -2.92 -14.57 11.65
C ALA A 71 -3.36 -14.80 10.19
N GLY A 72 -2.45 -14.68 9.22
CA GLY A 72 -2.72 -14.96 7.81
C GLY A 72 -3.24 -16.39 7.58
N ARG A 73 -2.60 -17.38 8.22
CA ARG A 73 -3.01 -18.80 8.13
C ARG A 73 -4.36 -19.04 8.81
N THR A 74 -4.55 -18.56 10.03
CA THR A 74 -5.76 -18.76 10.84
C THR A 74 -7.00 -18.21 10.14
N TYR A 75 -6.89 -16.99 9.62
CA TYR A 75 -7.99 -16.31 8.94
C TYR A 75 -8.10 -16.63 7.45
N LYS A 76 -7.12 -17.34 6.89
CA LYS A 76 -6.99 -17.64 5.46
C LYS A 76 -7.06 -16.36 4.61
N ILE A 77 -6.34 -15.33 5.05
CA ILE A 77 -6.25 -14.04 4.37
C ILE A 77 -4.82 -13.80 3.87
N PRO A 78 -4.66 -13.06 2.77
CA PRO A 78 -3.33 -12.71 2.27
C PRO A 78 -2.53 -11.89 3.28
N VAL A 79 -1.22 -12.15 3.31
CA VAL A 79 -0.21 -11.26 3.90
C VAL A 79 0.59 -10.66 2.75
N VAL A 80 0.46 -9.36 2.55
CA VAL A 80 1.20 -8.59 1.55
C VAL A 80 2.40 -7.98 2.24
N ARG A 81 3.61 -8.34 1.78
CA ARG A 81 4.88 -7.89 2.37
C ARG A 81 5.55 -6.88 1.43
N HIS A 82 5.89 -5.73 1.98
CA HIS A 82 6.68 -4.67 1.33
C HIS A 82 8.04 -4.57 1.99
N ASP A 83 9.08 -4.55 1.18
CA ASP A 83 10.45 -4.44 1.67
C ASP A 83 10.78 -2.97 1.99
N PHE A 84 11.03 -2.68 3.27
CA PHE A 84 11.34 -1.32 3.74
C PHE A 84 12.65 -1.30 4.55
N PRO A 85 13.80 -1.60 3.90
CA PRO A 85 15.09 -1.60 4.56
C PRO A 85 15.47 -0.22 5.07
N LEU A 86 15.72 -0.12 6.38
CA LEU A 86 16.08 1.13 7.06
C LEU A 86 17.57 1.47 6.82
N PRO A 87 17.94 2.75 6.75
CA PRO A 87 19.32 3.16 6.43
C PRO A 87 20.38 2.66 7.43
N MET A 88 20.01 2.42 8.69
CA MET A 88 20.92 1.92 9.72
C MET A 88 21.17 0.42 9.63
N HIS A 89 20.41 -0.33 8.84
CA HIS A 89 20.52 -1.77 8.69
C HIS A 89 21.35 -2.13 7.46
N ASN A 90 22.59 -2.54 7.68
CA ASN A 90 23.62 -2.59 6.65
C ASN A 90 23.56 -3.80 5.70
N TRP A 91 22.77 -4.84 6.01
CA TRP A 91 22.55 -5.98 5.11
C TRP A 91 21.09 -6.14 4.63
N SER A 92 20.17 -5.40 5.25
CA SER A 92 18.73 -5.54 4.98
C SER A 92 18.36 -5.27 3.51
N TYR A 93 18.94 -4.23 2.90
CA TYR A 93 18.67 -3.90 1.50
C TYR A 93 19.10 -5.04 0.54
N GLN A 94 20.28 -5.61 0.77
CA GLN A 94 20.75 -6.73 -0.04
C GLN A 94 19.94 -8.00 0.20
N ALA A 95 19.50 -8.24 1.44
CA ALA A 95 18.61 -9.37 1.75
C ALA A 95 17.24 -9.22 1.07
N ALA A 96 16.70 -8.00 0.99
CA ALA A 96 15.46 -7.72 0.25
C ALA A 96 15.62 -8.03 -1.25
N ILE A 97 16.77 -7.71 -1.87
CA ILE A 97 17.06 -8.08 -3.26
C ILE A 97 17.08 -9.61 -3.43
N PHE A 98 17.71 -10.37 -2.52
CA PHE A 98 17.64 -11.83 -2.55
C PHE A 98 16.20 -12.33 -2.39
N ALA A 99 15.42 -11.74 -1.48
CA ALA A 99 14.02 -12.10 -1.31
C ALA A 99 13.22 -11.88 -2.61
N ARG A 100 13.44 -10.77 -3.33
CA ARG A 100 12.83 -10.53 -4.66
C ARG A 100 13.30 -11.54 -5.70
N TYR A 101 14.55 -11.95 -5.66
CA TYR A 101 15.02 -13.03 -6.52
C TYR A 101 14.23 -14.32 -6.29
N PHE A 102 14.04 -14.74 -5.05
CA PHE A 102 13.24 -15.91 -4.72
C PHE A 102 11.75 -15.71 -5.02
N ASP A 103 11.20 -14.49 -4.85
CA ASP A 103 9.84 -14.13 -5.29
C ASP A 103 9.63 -14.34 -6.80
N SER A 104 10.67 -14.14 -7.62
CA SER A 104 10.58 -14.35 -9.07
C SER A 104 10.41 -15.83 -9.46
N HIS A 105 10.81 -16.76 -8.60
CA HIS A 105 10.55 -18.19 -8.75
C HIS A 105 9.15 -18.56 -8.24
N SER A 106 8.80 -18.11 -7.06
CA SER A 106 7.43 -18.14 -6.51
C SER A 106 7.30 -17.23 -5.29
N LYS A 107 6.11 -16.67 -5.07
CA LYS A 107 5.84 -15.86 -3.88
C LYS A 107 6.01 -16.65 -2.57
N ALA A 108 5.73 -17.95 -2.60
CA ALA A 108 5.95 -18.83 -1.45
C ALA A 108 7.45 -18.95 -1.12
N LEU A 109 8.30 -19.04 -2.14
CA LEU A 109 9.74 -19.14 -1.93
C LEU A 109 10.35 -17.85 -1.40
N GLY A 110 9.94 -16.69 -1.95
CA GLY A 110 10.38 -15.40 -1.43
C GLY A 110 9.90 -15.15 0.01
N THR A 111 8.68 -15.59 0.36
CA THR A 111 8.19 -15.58 1.74
C THR A 111 9.06 -16.45 2.64
N ALA A 112 9.34 -17.69 2.22
CA ALA A 112 10.19 -18.62 2.96
C ALA A 112 11.61 -18.05 3.19
N PHE A 113 12.19 -17.37 2.20
CA PHE A 113 13.49 -16.72 2.37
C PHE A 113 13.45 -15.56 3.38
N ARG A 114 12.38 -14.77 3.40
CA ARG A 114 12.23 -13.72 4.41
C ARG A 114 12.13 -14.31 5.82
N ASP A 115 11.36 -15.38 5.96
CA ASP A 115 11.21 -16.08 7.25
C ASP A 115 12.56 -16.72 7.67
N TYR A 116 13.31 -17.30 6.74
CA TYR A 116 14.67 -17.81 6.96
C TYR A 116 15.63 -16.70 7.42
N CYS A 117 15.56 -15.51 6.80
CA CYS A 117 16.36 -14.36 7.27
C CYS A 117 16.01 -13.96 8.71
N PHE A 118 14.72 -13.97 9.09
CA PHE A 118 14.32 -13.68 10.47
C PHE A 118 14.78 -14.78 11.44
N GLU A 119 14.76 -16.03 11.06
CA GLU A 119 15.23 -17.14 11.88
C GLU A 119 16.74 -17.00 12.18
N HIS A 120 17.53 -16.67 11.15
CA HIS A 120 18.98 -16.55 11.23
C HIS A 120 19.48 -15.10 11.46
N GLN A 121 18.58 -14.17 11.81
CA GLN A 121 18.89 -12.73 11.84
C GLN A 121 20.10 -12.36 12.71
N LEU A 122 20.33 -13.10 13.80
CA LEU A 122 21.45 -12.86 14.71
C LEU A 122 22.81 -13.41 14.19
N GLU A 123 22.77 -14.27 13.17
CA GLU A 123 23.93 -14.90 12.56
C GLU A 123 24.33 -14.21 11.26
N ILE A 124 23.39 -13.53 10.61
CA ILE A 124 23.61 -12.85 9.33
C ILE A 124 24.37 -11.54 9.56
N LEU A 125 25.45 -11.41 8.81
CA LEU A 125 26.31 -10.22 8.72
C LEU A 125 26.42 -9.80 7.25
N PRO A 126 26.87 -8.57 6.93
CA PRO A 126 27.03 -8.11 5.55
C PRO A 126 27.93 -9.00 4.69
N ASP A 127 28.98 -9.57 5.29
CA ASP A 127 29.97 -10.38 4.60
C ASP A 127 29.56 -11.86 4.42
N ASN A 128 28.60 -12.35 5.20
CA ASN A 128 28.13 -13.73 5.12
C ASN A 128 26.71 -13.90 4.57
N LEU A 129 25.94 -12.82 4.36
CA LEU A 129 24.57 -12.85 3.86
C LEU A 129 24.43 -13.71 2.60
N ARG A 130 25.38 -13.57 1.66
CA ARG A 130 25.37 -14.36 0.43
C ARG A 130 25.43 -15.87 0.72
N SER A 131 26.24 -16.28 1.67
CA SER A 131 26.34 -17.71 2.05
C SER A 131 25.05 -18.24 2.65
N PHE A 132 24.29 -17.40 3.36
CA PHE A 132 22.92 -17.75 3.81
C PHE A 132 21.95 -17.93 2.63
N ALA A 133 21.99 -17.03 1.65
CA ALA A 133 21.18 -17.13 0.45
C ALA A 133 21.53 -18.37 -0.38
N GLU A 134 22.81 -18.73 -0.49
CA GLU A 134 23.30 -19.93 -1.20
C GLU A 134 22.84 -21.24 -0.49
N ARG A 135 22.89 -21.27 0.85
CA ARG A 135 22.37 -22.43 1.61
C ARG A 135 20.88 -22.58 1.40
N PHE A 136 20.12 -21.50 1.54
CA PHE A 136 18.68 -21.51 1.29
C PHE A 136 18.35 -21.98 -0.14
N ALA A 137 19.05 -21.46 -1.14
CA ALA A 137 18.87 -21.83 -2.54
C ALA A 137 19.14 -23.34 -2.76
N THR A 138 20.20 -23.86 -2.14
CA THR A 138 20.56 -25.29 -2.20
C THR A 138 19.47 -26.17 -1.58
N GLU A 139 18.96 -25.80 -0.40
CA GLU A 139 17.91 -26.54 0.31
C GLU A 139 16.61 -26.58 -0.51
N HIS A 140 16.31 -25.48 -1.20
CA HIS A 140 15.11 -25.36 -2.03
C HIS A 140 15.31 -25.75 -3.49
N LYS A 141 16.51 -26.25 -3.87
CA LYS A 141 16.87 -26.69 -5.24
C LYS A 141 16.68 -25.59 -6.29
N VAL A 142 17.03 -24.38 -5.94
CA VAL A 142 17.02 -23.20 -6.82
C VAL A 142 18.47 -22.81 -7.10
N GLU A 143 18.78 -22.50 -8.36
CA GLU A 143 20.08 -21.94 -8.71
C GLU A 143 20.18 -20.49 -8.22
N LEU A 144 21.27 -20.11 -7.58
CA LEU A 144 21.55 -18.73 -7.22
C LEU A 144 22.75 -18.24 -8.07
N PRO A 145 22.54 -17.36 -9.06
CA PRO A 145 23.60 -16.87 -9.92
C PRO A 145 24.59 -16.00 -9.15
N PHE A 146 25.82 -15.91 -9.66
CA PHE A 146 26.85 -15.06 -9.04
C PHE A 146 26.39 -13.60 -8.93
N VAL A 147 25.77 -13.04 -9.98
CA VAL A 147 25.14 -11.72 -9.98
C VAL A 147 23.61 -11.95 -10.02
N VAL A 148 22.94 -11.69 -8.90
CA VAL A 148 21.50 -11.95 -8.71
C VAL A 148 20.64 -10.93 -9.46
N ASP A 149 21.10 -9.69 -9.56
CA ASP A 149 20.34 -8.59 -10.18
C ASP A 149 21.22 -7.81 -11.18
N PRO A 150 21.59 -8.44 -12.33
CA PRO A 150 22.52 -7.80 -13.27
C PRO A 150 21.95 -6.53 -13.93
N ASN A 151 20.64 -6.37 -13.96
CA ASN A 151 19.96 -5.23 -14.60
C ASN A 151 19.34 -4.26 -13.60
N GLY A 152 19.52 -4.47 -12.29
CA GLY A 152 18.96 -3.61 -11.25
C GLY A 152 17.43 -3.68 -11.11
N MET A 153 16.76 -4.69 -11.69
CA MET A 153 15.30 -4.79 -11.67
C MET A 153 14.77 -5.13 -10.28
N LEU A 154 15.42 -6.05 -9.58
CA LEU A 154 15.03 -6.43 -8.22
C LEU A 154 15.28 -5.30 -7.23
N ALA A 155 16.41 -4.60 -7.40
CA ALA A 155 16.71 -3.40 -6.64
C ALA A 155 15.66 -2.29 -6.90
N ALA A 156 15.19 -2.16 -8.14
CA ALA A 156 14.12 -1.21 -8.47
C ALA A 156 12.80 -1.55 -7.76
N GLU A 157 12.43 -2.84 -7.64
CA GLU A 157 11.25 -3.27 -6.88
C GLU A 157 11.38 -2.93 -5.38
N VAL A 158 12.54 -3.20 -4.76
CA VAL A 158 12.79 -2.81 -3.36
C VAL A 158 12.71 -1.29 -3.19
N ASN A 159 13.27 -0.53 -4.13
CA ASN A 159 13.19 0.93 -4.08
C ASN A 159 11.76 1.44 -4.28
N ALA A 160 10.95 0.79 -5.12
CA ALA A 160 9.53 1.12 -5.28
C ALA A 160 8.75 0.93 -3.97
N ASP A 161 8.98 -0.16 -3.24
CA ASP A 161 8.38 -0.36 -1.91
C ASP A 161 8.84 0.70 -0.90
N LYS A 162 10.12 1.08 -0.93
CA LYS A 162 10.63 2.17 -0.07
C LYS A 162 9.96 3.50 -0.37
N GLU A 163 9.84 3.87 -1.65
CA GLU A 163 9.15 5.10 -2.04
C GLU A 163 7.65 5.04 -1.69
N LEU A 164 7.01 3.88 -1.87
CA LEU A 164 5.64 3.66 -1.44
C LEU A 164 5.49 3.90 0.07
N GLY A 165 6.36 3.30 0.88
CA GLY A 165 6.36 3.49 2.34
C GLY A 165 6.57 4.94 2.74
N LYS A 166 7.49 5.67 2.08
CA LYS A 166 7.67 7.12 2.31
C LYS A 166 6.40 7.91 1.98
N ASN A 167 5.75 7.61 0.85
CA ASN A 167 4.51 8.27 0.45
C ASN A 167 3.35 7.98 1.43
N LEU A 168 3.39 6.84 2.11
CA LEU A 168 2.47 6.47 3.19
C LEU A 168 2.93 6.98 4.57
N HIS A 169 4.00 7.79 4.62
CA HIS A 169 4.58 8.36 5.84
C HIS A 169 5.03 7.32 6.88
N ILE A 170 5.54 6.18 6.40
CA ILE A 170 6.10 5.15 7.27
C ILE A 170 7.45 5.63 7.79
N ASP A 171 7.63 5.62 9.10
CA ASP A 171 8.84 6.04 9.80
C ASP A 171 9.50 4.92 10.64
N HIS A 172 8.83 3.77 10.76
CA HIS A 172 9.33 2.62 11.54
C HIS A 172 8.97 1.29 10.88
N THR A 173 9.63 0.22 11.32
CA THR A 173 9.33 -1.17 10.94
C THR A 173 9.25 -2.06 12.17
N PRO A 174 8.34 -3.06 12.20
CA PRO A 174 7.30 -3.27 11.17
C PRO A 174 6.17 -2.25 11.30
N THR A 175 5.66 -1.74 10.17
CA THR A 175 4.36 -1.10 10.13
C THR A 175 3.37 -2.11 9.56
N ILE A 176 2.30 -2.39 10.30
CA ILE A 176 1.32 -3.45 9.98
C ILE A 176 -0.05 -2.81 9.88
N TRP A 177 -0.77 -3.07 8.79
CA TRP A 177 -2.17 -2.70 8.63
C TRP A 177 -3.05 -3.92 8.39
N VAL A 178 -4.26 -3.89 8.92
CA VAL A 178 -5.36 -4.71 8.42
C VAL A 178 -6.16 -3.85 7.45
N VAL A 179 -6.37 -4.35 6.25
CA VAL A 179 -7.02 -3.63 5.14
C VAL A 179 -8.27 -4.37 4.69
N SER A 180 -9.32 -3.64 4.27
CA SER A 180 -10.60 -4.21 3.85
C SER A 180 -11.16 -3.50 2.60
N ASN A 181 -11.78 -4.27 1.71
CA ASN A 181 -12.52 -3.74 0.55
C ASN A 181 -13.97 -3.34 0.88
N LYS A 182 -14.40 -3.48 2.13
CA LYS A 182 -15.74 -3.06 2.55
C LYS A 182 -15.76 -1.56 2.78
N HIS A 183 -16.84 -0.91 2.32
CA HIS A 183 -16.98 0.55 2.34
C HIS A 183 -17.68 1.09 3.59
N SER A 184 -18.08 0.21 4.52
CA SER A 184 -18.88 0.58 5.70
C SER A 184 -18.08 0.99 6.92
N GLY A 185 -16.76 1.11 6.82
CA GLY A 185 -15.88 1.45 7.94
C GLY A 185 -14.58 2.09 7.48
N LYS A 186 -13.56 2.01 8.32
CA LYS A 186 -12.20 2.41 7.94
C LYS A 186 -11.62 1.34 7.00
N PRO A 187 -11.23 1.69 5.76
CA PRO A 187 -10.73 0.73 4.79
C PRO A 187 -9.39 0.11 5.19
N PHE A 188 -8.66 0.76 6.09
CA PHE A 188 -7.41 0.25 6.65
C PHE A 188 -7.22 0.78 8.08
N VAL A 189 -6.61 -0.04 8.93
CA VAL A 189 -6.28 0.33 10.32
C VAL A 189 -4.90 -0.20 10.65
N GLU A 190 -4.06 0.66 11.20
CA GLU A 190 -2.74 0.29 11.69
C GLU A 190 -2.83 -0.51 12.99
N VAL A 191 -2.03 -1.57 13.07
CA VAL A 191 -1.90 -2.43 14.25
C VAL A 191 -0.80 -1.88 15.15
N VAL A 192 -1.12 -0.88 15.95
CA VAL A 192 -0.18 -0.29 16.91
C VAL A 192 0.10 -1.27 18.06
N ASP A 193 -0.94 -1.87 18.60
CA ASP A 193 -0.83 -2.95 19.60
C ASP A 193 -1.06 -4.31 18.91
N ARG A 194 -0.01 -5.10 18.80
CA ARG A 194 -0.05 -6.42 18.13
C ARG A 194 -0.99 -7.42 18.81
N SER A 195 -1.29 -7.26 20.11
CA SER A 195 -2.27 -8.10 20.80
C SER A 195 -3.69 -7.93 20.21
N GLN A 196 -3.94 -6.80 19.54
CA GLN A 196 -5.23 -6.48 18.93
C GLN A 196 -5.36 -6.99 17.48
N LEU A 197 -4.31 -7.57 16.88
CA LEU A 197 -4.32 -7.98 15.47
C LEU A 197 -5.52 -8.88 15.13
N TYR A 198 -5.77 -9.91 15.95
CA TYR A 198 -6.86 -10.86 15.73
C TYR A 198 -8.24 -10.19 15.86
N ALA A 199 -8.44 -9.40 16.92
CA ALA A 199 -9.69 -8.68 17.13
C ALA A 199 -9.99 -7.69 16.00
N LEU A 200 -8.95 -7.04 15.47
CA LEU A 200 -9.09 -6.12 14.34
C LEU A 200 -9.46 -6.86 13.05
N ILE A 201 -8.85 -8.01 12.76
CA ILE A 201 -9.22 -8.85 11.61
C ILE A 201 -10.68 -9.29 11.75
N ASP A 202 -11.09 -9.74 12.94
CA ASP A 202 -12.48 -10.14 13.21
C ASP A 202 -13.47 -9.01 12.97
N SER A 203 -13.14 -7.80 13.40
CA SER A 203 -13.95 -6.60 13.15
C SER A 203 -14.09 -6.32 11.66
N MET A 204 -12.97 -6.28 10.93
CA MET A 204 -12.97 -5.94 9.50
C MET A 204 -13.56 -7.03 8.59
N LYS A 205 -13.68 -8.26 9.07
CA LYS A 205 -14.37 -9.36 8.36
C LYS A 205 -15.89 -9.34 8.57
N LYS A 206 -16.39 -8.75 9.66
CA LYS A 206 -17.82 -8.70 9.97
C LYS A 206 -18.56 -7.58 9.24
N GLU A 207 -17.84 -6.56 8.82
CA GLU A 207 -18.38 -5.46 8.02
C GLU A 207 -18.62 -5.89 6.57
#